data_9c21770537fa0cfe879069a639aa81d7
#
_entry.id   9c21770537fa0cfe879069a639aa81d7
#
_cell.length_a   1.000
_cell.length_b   1.000
_cell.length_c   1.000
_cell.angle_alpha   90.00
_cell.angle_beta   90.00
_cell.angle_gamma   90.00
#
_symmetry.space_group_name_H-M   'P 1'
#
loop_
_entity.id
_entity.type
_entity.pdbx_description
1 polymer ?
#
loop_
_entity_poly.entity_id
_entity_poly.type
_entity_poly.pdbx_seq_one_letter_code
_entity_poly.pdbx_strand_id
1 'polypeptide(L)'
;MYKSILALLTCSLLFWSASATSAEKAVFAGGCFWCMEADFQDMGGVLDAVSGFMGGSAPNPTYYGNHEGHYEAVEVTFDPAIVSYQELLDRYWVNIDPFDARGQFCDKGPSYLAAIFVAGDEQRELAEKSFAVVENEFSTMKVVTKILSATTFYPIKGRESDHQDYYINHSIRYKFYRTSCGRDRRLKQIWGDRVTH
;
A
#
# COMPACT_ATOMS: atom_id res chain seq x y z
N MET A 1 55.21 -55.70 9.37
CA MET A 1 54.10 -55.21 10.15
C MET A 1 53.75 -53.82 9.68
N TYR A 2 52.76 -53.69 8.74
CA TYR A 2 52.27 -52.42 8.25
C TYR A 2 50.98 -52.04 9.00
N LYS A 3 50.97 -50.92 9.74
CA LYS A 3 49.79 -50.36 10.38
C LYS A 3 49.15 -49.37 9.41
N SER A 4 48.03 -49.74 8.85
CA SER A 4 47.18 -48.85 8.04
C SER A 4 46.40 -47.90 8.98
N ILE A 5 46.65 -46.59 8.85
CA ILE A 5 45.89 -45.56 9.52
C ILE A 5 44.76 -45.16 8.59
N LEU A 6 43.50 -45.47 8.97
CA LEU A 6 42.29 -45.10 8.28
C LEU A 6 41.90 -43.70 8.77
N ALA A 7 42.08 -42.68 7.92
CA ALA A 7 41.64 -41.31 8.19
C ALA A 7 40.15 -41.20 7.85
N LEU A 8 39.29 -41.04 8.83
CA LEU A 8 37.88 -40.72 8.69
C LEU A 8 37.76 -39.20 8.35
N LEU A 9 37.44 -38.89 7.11
CA LEU A 9 37.01 -37.54 6.70
C LEU A 9 35.55 -37.36 7.16
N THR A 10 35.34 -36.61 8.21
CA THR A 10 34.00 -36.14 8.59
C THR A 10 33.61 -34.91 7.74
N CYS A 11 32.76 -35.13 6.75
CA CYS A 11 32.18 -34.07 5.93
C CYS A 11 31.08 -33.39 6.73
N SER A 12 31.38 -32.22 7.34
CA SER A 12 30.38 -31.40 8.02
C SER A 12 29.52 -30.69 6.99
N LEU A 13 28.30 -31.17 6.77
CA LEU A 13 27.28 -30.50 5.98
C LEU A 13 26.75 -29.30 6.80
N LEU A 14 27.18 -28.10 6.44
CA LEU A 14 26.60 -26.86 6.92
C LEU A 14 25.20 -26.70 6.29
N PHE A 15 24.15 -27.04 7.04
CA PHE A 15 22.80 -26.69 6.67
C PHE A 15 22.63 -25.18 6.83
N TRP A 16 22.61 -24.46 5.71
CA TRP A 16 22.22 -23.07 5.68
C TRP A 16 20.69 -23.04 5.82
N SER A 17 20.22 -22.81 7.03
CA SER A 17 18.78 -22.51 7.26
C SER A 17 18.48 -21.18 6.63
N ALA A 18 17.86 -21.17 5.45
CA ALA A 18 17.21 -19.99 4.93
C ALA A 18 16.04 -19.66 5.88
N SER A 19 16.15 -18.60 6.65
CA SER A 19 14.99 -18.04 7.39
C SER A 19 13.98 -17.62 6.34
N ALA A 20 12.84 -18.29 6.26
CA ALA A 20 11.71 -17.82 5.50
C ALA A 20 11.26 -16.50 6.15
N THR A 21 11.45 -15.39 5.46
CA THR A 21 10.93 -14.09 5.88
C THR A 21 9.41 -14.19 5.82
N SER A 22 8.73 -13.86 6.92
CA SER A 22 7.26 -13.88 6.94
C SER A 22 6.72 -12.70 6.13
N ALA A 23 5.58 -12.90 5.44
CA ALA A 23 4.88 -11.81 4.79
C ALA A 23 4.57 -10.69 5.78
N GLU A 24 4.71 -9.46 5.33
CA GLU A 24 4.45 -8.24 6.08
C GLU A 24 3.22 -7.50 5.54
N LYS A 25 2.74 -6.50 6.30
CA LYS A 25 1.58 -5.72 5.94
C LYS A 25 1.87 -4.23 5.98
N ALA A 26 1.28 -3.49 5.03
CA ALA A 26 1.25 -2.05 4.96
C ALA A 26 -0.16 -1.58 4.66
N VAL A 27 -0.57 -0.39 5.15
CA VAL A 27 -1.92 0.14 4.87
C VAL A 27 -1.82 1.57 4.36
N PHE A 28 -2.47 1.81 3.22
CA PHE A 28 -2.45 3.09 2.52
C PHE A 28 -3.87 3.57 2.19
N ALA A 29 -4.12 4.87 2.36
CA ALA A 29 -5.32 5.55 1.89
C ALA A 29 -4.93 6.61 0.84
N GLY A 30 -5.58 6.59 -0.31
CA GLY A 30 -5.25 7.46 -1.44
C GLY A 30 -6.46 7.77 -2.32
N GLY A 31 -7.62 8.05 -1.72
CA GLY A 31 -8.91 8.21 -2.38
C GLY A 31 -9.60 6.88 -2.57
N CYS A 32 -10.28 6.71 -3.69
CA CYS A 32 -11.01 5.48 -4.01
C CYS A 32 -10.11 4.24 -3.90
N PHE A 33 -10.47 3.31 -3.02
CA PHE A 33 -9.70 2.09 -2.80
C PHE A 33 -9.62 1.16 -4.02
N TRP A 34 -10.59 1.18 -4.96
CA TRP A 34 -10.48 0.42 -6.21
C TRP A 34 -9.22 0.81 -7.01
N CYS A 35 -8.88 2.12 -6.99
CA CYS A 35 -7.69 2.61 -7.66
C CYS A 35 -6.42 2.23 -6.90
N MET A 36 -6.42 2.39 -5.59
CA MET A 36 -5.28 2.03 -4.76
C MET A 36 -4.99 0.52 -4.79
N GLU A 37 -6.03 -0.32 -4.75
CA GLU A 37 -5.91 -1.77 -4.90
C GLU A 37 -5.26 -2.13 -6.24
N ALA A 38 -5.77 -1.57 -7.36
CA ALA A 38 -5.19 -1.77 -8.68
C ALA A 38 -3.73 -1.29 -8.77
N ASP A 39 -3.41 -0.16 -8.13
CA ASP A 39 -2.07 0.43 -8.18
C ASP A 39 -1.03 -0.42 -7.41
N PHE A 40 -1.44 -1.24 -6.42
CA PHE A 40 -0.55 -2.13 -5.66
C PHE A 40 -0.53 -3.58 -6.13
N GLN A 41 -1.66 -4.12 -6.54
CA GLN A 41 -1.81 -5.56 -6.83
C GLN A 41 -0.83 -6.06 -7.90
N ASP A 42 -0.46 -5.21 -8.87
CA ASP A 42 0.45 -5.59 -9.97
C ASP A 42 1.94 -5.44 -9.61
N MET A 43 2.28 -5.04 -8.37
CA MET A 43 3.68 -4.96 -7.95
C MET A 43 4.26 -6.34 -7.68
N GLY A 44 5.43 -6.63 -8.28
CA GLY A 44 6.19 -7.85 -7.94
C GLY A 44 6.53 -7.85 -6.45
N GLY A 45 6.21 -8.96 -5.76
CA GLY A 45 6.39 -9.09 -4.31
C GLY A 45 5.16 -8.73 -3.47
N VAL A 46 4.16 -8.06 -4.03
CA VAL A 46 2.84 -7.95 -3.41
C VAL A 46 2.10 -9.26 -3.56
N LEU A 47 1.68 -9.82 -2.44
CA LEU A 47 0.98 -11.11 -2.36
C LEU A 47 -0.54 -10.92 -2.40
N ASP A 48 -1.02 -9.81 -1.82
CA ASP A 48 -2.43 -9.47 -1.77
C ASP A 48 -2.62 -7.97 -1.51
N ALA A 49 -3.66 -7.37 -2.06
CA ALA A 49 -4.09 -6.00 -1.79
C ALA A 49 -5.59 -6.00 -1.55
N VAL A 50 -6.02 -5.66 -0.33
CA VAL A 50 -7.40 -5.80 0.12
C VAL A 50 -8.01 -4.43 0.39
N SER A 51 -9.11 -4.11 -0.28
CA SER A 51 -9.90 -2.89 -0.05
C SER A 51 -10.66 -2.94 1.26
N GLY A 52 -10.69 -1.82 1.98
CA GLY A 52 -11.34 -1.74 3.29
C GLY A 52 -11.34 -0.35 3.89
N PHE A 53 -11.47 -0.30 5.20
CA PHE A 53 -11.56 0.94 5.98
C PHE A 53 -10.60 0.92 7.17
N MET A 54 -9.97 2.06 7.47
CA MET A 54 -9.14 2.26 8.66
C MET A 54 -9.23 3.70 9.18
N GLY A 55 -8.89 3.92 10.44
CA GLY A 55 -8.66 5.24 11.03
C GLY A 55 -9.83 5.82 11.78
N GLY A 56 -11.06 5.38 11.53
CA GLY A 56 -12.25 5.79 12.26
C GLY A 56 -12.48 4.99 13.54
N SER A 57 -13.47 5.41 14.34
CA SER A 57 -13.85 4.75 15.59
C SER A 57 -15.11 3.89 15.48
N ALA A 58 -15.91 4.05 14.41
CA ALA A 58 -17.12 3.27 14.22
C ALA A 58 -16.77 1.80 13.97
N PRO A 59 -17.36 0.83 14.71
CA PRO A 59 -17.11 -0.58 14.48
C PRO A 59 -17.82 -1.06 13.22
N ASN A 60 -17.17 -1.97 12.50
CA ASN A 60 -17.73 -2.60 11.29
C ASN A 60 -18.26 -1.59 10.26
N PRO A 61 -17.40 -0.68 9.76
CA PRO A 61 -17.79 0.25 8.70
C PRO A 61 -18.22 -0.51 7.45
N THR A 62 -19.12 0.10 6.67
CA THR A 62 -19.64 -0.44 5.42
C THR A 62 -19.56 0.61 4.31
N TYR A 63 -19.52 0.18 3.06
CA TYR A 63 -19.44 1.08 1.92
C TYR A 63 -20.67 2.01 1.80
N TYR A 64 -21.86 1.45 2.05
CA TYR A 64 -23.12 2.20 1.95
C TYR A 64 -23.50 2.95 3.22
N GLY A 65 -22.68 2.93 4.26
CA GLY A 65 -22.94 3.66 5.49
C GLY A 65 -22.00 3.26 6.64
N ASN A 66 -22.14 3.96 7.78
CA ASN A 66 -21.40 3.68 9.02
C ASN A 66 -19.86 3.67 8.86
N HIS A 67 -19.32 4.37 7.86
CA HIS A 67 -17.86 4.54 7.70
C HIS A 67 -17.39 5.97 8.03
N GLU A 68 -18.21 6.75 8.69
CA GLU A 68 -17.84 8.12 9.10
C GLU A 68 -16.56 8.11 9.96
N GLY A 69 -15.62 8.99 9.61
CA GLY A 69 -14.31 9.08 10.24
C GLY A 69 -13.29 8.04 9.77
N HIS A 70 -13.71 7.03 9.02
CA HIS A 70 -12.81 6.09 8.36
C HIS A 70 -12.32 6.63 7.01
N TYR A 71 -11.11 6.21 6.65
CA TYR A 71 -10.57 6.34 5.31
C TYR A 71 -10.90 5.09 4.50
N GLU A 72 -11.22 5.25 3.23
CA GLU A 72 -11.04 4.15 2.27
C GLU A 72 -9.55 3.85 2.18
N ALA A 73 -9.19 2.61 2.46
CA ALA A 73 -7.79 2.19 2.58
C ALA A 73 -7.58 0.82 1.92
N VAL A 74 -6.35 0.52 1.58
CA VAL A 74 -5.93 -0.79 1.08
C VAL A 74 -4.87 -1.35 2.01
N GLU A 75 -5.10 -2.58 2.52
CA GLU A 75 -4.10 -3.37 3.22
C GLU A 75 -3.33 -4.19 2.19
N VAL A 76 -2.02 -3.93 2.09
CA VAL A 76 -1.10 -4.60 1.18
C VAL A 76 -0.31 -5.64 1.98
N THR A 77 -0.43 -6.91 1.62
CA THR A 77 0.40 -8.00 2.13
C THR A 77 1.54 -8.24 1.13
N PHE A 78 2.78 -8.21 1.59
CA PHE A 78 3.95 -8.30 0.71
C PHE A 78 5.04 -9.21 1.27
N ASP A 79 5.88 -9.73 0.37
CA ASP A 79 7.11 -10.47 0.72
C ASP A 79 8.28 -9.49 0.81
N PRO A 80 8.80 -9.20 2.01
CA PRO A 80 9.89 -8.24 2.18
C PRO A 80 11.22 -8.71 1.60
N ALA A 81 11.34 -9.96 1.18
CA ALA A 81 12.50 -10.45 0.43
C ALA A 81 12.45 -10.06 -1.06
N ILE A 82 11.29 -9.65 -1.58
CA ILE A 82 11.08 -9.31 -2.99
C ILE A 82 10.81 -7.81 -3.16
N VAL A 83 9.98 -7.22 -2.30
CA VAL A 83 9.64 -5.79 -2.31
C VAL A 83 9.72 -5.23 -0.90
N SER A 84 10.41 -4.12 -0.73
CA SER A 84 10.55 -3.44 0.56
C SER A 84 9.37 -2.51 0.85
N TYR A 85 9.16 -2.17 2.13
CA TYR A 85 8.19 -1.13 2.53
C TYR A 85 8.51 0.24 1.89
N GLN A 86 9.80 0.55 1.66
CA GLN A 86 10.20 1.78 0.96
C GLN A 86 9.69 1.79 -0.49
N GLU A 87 9.80 0.69 -1.21
CA GLU A 87 9.27 0.58 -2.59
C GLU A 87 7.74 0.69 -2.64
N LEU A 88 7.04 0.19 -1.60
CA LEU A 88 5.59 0.43 -1.46
C LEU A 88 5.29 1.92 -1.22
N LEU A 89 6.08 2.62 -0.40
CA LEU A 89 5.95 4.07 -0.21
C LEU A 89 6.21 4.84 -1.53
N ASP A 90 7.22 4.45 -2.28
CA ASP A 90 7.53 5.06 -3.57
C ASP A 90 6.38 4.88 -4.57
N ARG A 91 5.80 3.67 -4.61
CA ARG A 91 4.59 3.39 -5.40
C ARG A 91 3.39 4.22 -4.92
N TYR A 92 3.18 4.32 -3.61
CA TYR A 92 2.10 5.11 -3.03
C TYR A 92 2.16 6.57 -3.45
N TRP A 93 3.32 7.22 -3.28
CA TRP A 93 3.46 8.65 -3.57
C TRP A 93 3.12 8.99 -5.02
N VAL A 94 3.61 8.22 -5.98
CA VAL A 94 3.37 8.50 -7.42
C VAL A 94 1.93 8.20 -7.86
N ASN A 95 1.12 7.61 -6.98
CA ASN A 95 -0.27 7.27 -7.24
C ASN A 95 -1.28 8.12 -6.44
N ILE A 96 -0.84 9.20 -5.79
CA ILE A 96 -1.72 10.17 -5.11
C ILE A 96 -1.43 11.61 -5.54
N ASP A 97 -2.40 12.49 -5.29
CA ASP A 97 -2.19 13.95 -5.23
C ASP A 97 -1.88 14.35 -3.79
N PRO A 98 -0.61 14.58 -3.42
CA PRO A 98 -0.23 14.88 -2.05
C PRO A 98 -0.67 16.27 -1.57
N PHE A 99 -1.29 17.07 -2.44
CA PHE A 99 -1.68 18.46 -2.17
C PHE A 99 -3.20 18.64 -2.01
N ASP A 100 -4.01 17.61 -2.28
CA ASP A 100 -5.47 17.72 -2.20
C ASP A 100 -5.98 17.47 -0.77
N ALA A 101 -6.25 18.57 -0.05
CA ALA A 101 -6.75 18.52 1.33
C ALA A 101 -8.25 18.17 1.45
N ARG A 102 -8.97 17.94 0.34
CA ARG A 102 -10.41 17.71 0.33
C ARG A 102 -10.80 16.30 -0.10
N GLY A 103 -9.82 15.48 -0.47
CA GLY A 103 -10.01 14.13 -0.99
C GLY A 103 -8.93 13.76 -1.99
N GLN A 104 -9.28 13.01 -3.02
CA GLN A 104 -8.37 12.68 -4.09
C GLN A 104 -9.11 12.76 -5.43
N PHE A 105 -8.57 13.50 -6.38
CA PHE A 105 -9.10 13.65 -7.74
C PHE A 105 -10.58 14.09 -7.75
N CYS A 106 -11.49 13.26 -8.27
CA CYS A 106 -12.92 13.56 -8.28
C CYS A 106 -13.63 13.17 -6.95
N ASP A 107 -13.03 12.32 -6.14
CA ASP A 107 -13.61 11.87 -4.88
C ASP A 107 -13.32 12.87 -3.78
N LYS A 108 -14.37 13.42 -3.19
CA LYS A 108 -14.26 14.45 -2.16
C LYS A 108 -14.94 14.00 -0.87
N GLY A 109 -14.32 14.35 0.22
CA GLY A 109 -14.79 14.01 1.56
C GLY A 109 -13.72 13.35 2.43
N PRO A 110 -13.96 13.22 3.73
CA PRO A 110 -12.99 12.72 4.71
C PRO A 110 -12.48 11.31 4.40
N SER A 111 -13.32 10.43 3.88
CA SER A 111 -12.96 9.04 3.56
C SER A 111 -11.98 8.92 2.39
N TYR A 112 -11.86 9.96 1.57
CA TYR A 112 -10.98 9.98 0.40
C TYR A 112 -9.70 10.77 0.61
N LEU A 113 -9.37 11.15 1.83
CA LEU A 113 -8.10 11.82 2.13
C LEU A 113 -6.93 10.85 2.01
N ALA A 114 -5.75 11.39 1.63
CA ALA A 114 -4.52 10.61 1.57
C ALA A 114 -3.91 10.41 2.97
N ALA A 115 -3.54 9.18 3.29
CA ALA A 115 -2.84 8.85 4.54
C ALA A 115 -2.00 7.57 4.40
N ILE A 116 -0.89 7.52 5.13
CA ILE A 116 -0.06 6.33 5.36
C ILE A 116 -0.33 5.88 6.79
N PHE A 117 -0.81 4.66 6.98
CA PHE A 117 -1.03 4.07 8.29
C PHE A 117 0.18 3.21 8.66
N VAL A 118 0.89 3.58 9.72
CA VAL A 118 2.13 2.92 10.12
C VAL A 118 1.94 1.99 11.31
N ALA A 119 2.43 0.77 11.20
CA ALA A 119 2.42 -0.26 12.23
C ALA A 119 3.82 -0.39 12.87
N GLY A 120 4.09 0.45 13.86
CA GLY A 120 5.36 0.45 14.60
C GLY A 120 6.36 1.50 14.12
N ASP A 121 7.52 1.51 14.79
CA ASP A 121 8.49 2.60 14.65
C ASP A 121 9.25 2.54 13.31
N GLU A 122 9.54 1.34 12.81
CA GLU A 122 10.27 1.15 11.55
C GLU A 122 9.47 1.72 10.34
N GLN A 123 8.19 1.34 10.22
CA GLN A 123 7.34 1.89 9.17
C GLN A 123 7.17 3.41 9.32
N ARG A 124 7.07 3.89 10.56
CA ARG A 124 6.97 5.33 10.84
C ARG A 124 8.20 6.08 10.35
N GLU A 125 9.39 5.61 10.71
CA GLU A 125 10.64 6.23 10.30
C GLU A 125 10.78 6.30 8.78
N LEU A 126 10.47 5.21 8.07
CA LEU A 126 10.50 5.15 6.62
C LEU A 126 9.45 6.07 5.98
N ALA A 127 8.23 6.09 6.52
CA ALA A 127 7.16 6.96 6.04
C ALA A 127 7.51 8.45 6.22
N GLU A 128 8.05 8.83 7.38
CA GLU A 128 8.47 10.21 7.66
C GLU A 128 9.65 10.64 6.76
N LYS A 129 10.61 9.76 6.52
CA LYS A 129 11.70 10.02 5.56
C LYS A 129 11.17 10.22 4.14
N SER A 130 10.27 9.36 3.69
CA SER A 130 9.67 9.47 2.35
C SER A 130 8.81 10.73 2.21
N PHE A 131 8.08 11.11 3.25
CA PHE A 131 7.33 12.37 3.32
C PHE A 131 8.27 13.59 3.16
N ALA A 132 9.39 13.61 3.90
CA ALA A 132 10.36 14.68 3.81
C ALA A 132 10.99 14.81 2.41
N VAL A 133 11.20 13.71 1.71
CA VAL A 133 11.66 13.73 0.31
C VAL A 133 10.65 14.43 -0.58
N VAL A 134 9.36 14.07 -0.48
CA VAL A 134 8.28 14.69 -1.27
C VAL A 134 8.10 16.18 -0.91
N GLU A 135 8.13 16.52 0.38
CA GLU A 135 8.01 17.91 0.84
C GLU A 135 9.17 18.77 0.31
N ASN A 136 10.39 18.25 0.31
CA ASN A 136 11.56 18.96 -0.24
C ASN A 136 11.49 19.11 -1.76
N GLU A 137 11.04 18.08 -2.49
CA GLU A 137 10.88 18.15 -3.94
C GLU A 137 9.85 19.20 -4.34
N PHE A 138 8.76 19.30 -3.61
CA PHE A 138 7.67 20.26 -3.86
C PHE A 138 7.66 21.41 -2.85
N SER A 139 8.82 22.00 -2.55
CA SER A 139 9.02 22.99 -1.49
C SER A 139 8.15 24.24 -1.58
N THR A 140 7.53 24.53 -2.73
CA THR A 140 6.58 25.63 -2.93
C THR A 140 5.12 25.23 -2.68
N MET A 141 4.84 23.96 -2.44
CA MET A 141 3.51 23.40 -2.23
C MET A 141 3.43 22.74 -0.85
N LYS A 142 2.26 22.78 -0.24
CA LYS A 142 2.04 22.12 1.05
C LYS A 142 1.62 20.68 0.83
N VAL A 143 2.44 19.73 1.24
CA VAL A 143 2.03 18.32 1.35
C VAL A 143 1.03 18.17 2.49
N VAL A 144 -0.12 17.56 2.22
CA VAL A 144 -1.22 17.39 3.17
C VAL A 144 -1.52 15.93 3.52
N THR A 145 -0.81 15.00 2.90
CA THR A 145 -0.85 13.57 3.23
C THR A 145 -0.50 13.36 4.70
N LYS A 146 -1.25 12.52 5.40
CA LYS A 146 -1.03 12.27 6.83
C LYS A 146 -0.25 10.98 7.05
N ILE A 147 0.58 10.96 8.10
CA ILE A 147 1.16 9.73 8.65
C ILE A 147 0.45 9.46 9.97
N LEU A 148 -0.32 8.38 10.03
CA LEU A 148 -1.18 8.02 11.15
C LEU A 148 -0.75 6.67 11.72
N SER A 149 -0.95 6.44 13.02
CA SER A 149 -0.80 5.11 13.58
C SER A 149 -1.88 4.17 13.04
N ALA A 150 -1.49 2.97 12.67
CA ALA A 150 -2.43 1.94 12.24
C ALA A 150 -3.41 1.61 13.38
N THR A 151 -4.66 1.41 13.01
CA THR A 151 -5.74 0.95 13.90
C THR A 151 -6.30 -0.37 13.36
N THR A 152 -7.49 -0.76 13.78
CA THR A 152 -8.14 -1.92 13.19
C THR A 152 -8.46 -1.66 11.72
N PHE A 153 -7.98 -2.54 10.85
CA PHE A 153 -8.40 -2.59 9.44
C PHE A 153 -9.68 -3.41 9.31
N TYR A 154 -10.63 -2.88 8.59
CA TYR A 154 -11.92 -3.53 8.31
C TYR A 154 -12.01 -3.82 6.82
N PRO A 155 -11.72 -5.04 6.38
CA PRO A 155 -11.83 -5.39 4.97
C PRO A 155 -13.30 -5.33 4.52
N ILE A 156 -13.55 -4.86 3.31
CA ILE A 156 -14.87 -4.99 2.68
C ILE A 156 -15.17 -6.47 2.47
N LYS A 157 -16.36 -6.91 2.88
CA LYS A 157 -16.76 -8.33 2.85
C LYS A 157 -18.27 -8.52 2.76
N GLY A 158 -18.67 -9.77 2.61
CA GLY A 158 -20.08 -10.14 2.60
C GLY A 158 -20.81 -9.60 1.37
N ARG A 159 -21.88 -8.84 1.57
CA ARG A 159 -22.69 -8.27 0.48
C ARG A 159 -21.98 -7.20 -0.33
N GLU A 160 -20.90 -6.65 0.22
CA GLU A 160 -20.09 -5.58 -0.39
C GLU A 160 -18.77 -6.11 -0.97
N SER A 161 -18.55 -7.44 -0.96
CA SER A 161 -17.32 -8.06 -1.49
C SER A 161 -17.08 -7.80 -2.99
N ASP A 162 -18.12 -7.37 -3.72
CA ASP A 162 -18.01 -6.95 -5.12
C ASP A 162 -17.11 -5.70 -5.33
N HIS A 163 -16.77 -5.04 -4.24
CA HIS A 163 -15.80 -3.94 -4.24
C HIS A 163 -14.33 -4.40 -4.15
N GLN A 164 -14.06 -5.68 -3.85
CA GLN A 164 -12.74 -6.27 -3.98
C GLN A 164 -12.47 -6.62 -5.44
N ASP A 165 -11.23 -6.44 -5.89
CA ASP A 165 -10.82 -6.70 -7.28
C ASP A 165 -11.72 -5.99 -8.31
N TYR A 166 -12.28 -4.83 -7.93
CA TYR A 166 -13.25 -4.13 -8.77
C TYR A 166 -12.69 -3.79 -10.16
N TYR A 167 -11.41 -3.48 -10.24
CA TYR A 167 -10.71 -3.17 -11.48
C TYR A 167 -10.61 -4.36 -12.44
N ILE A 168 -10.68 -5.60 -11.92
CA ILE A 168 -10.72 -6.85 -12.68
C ILE A 168 -12.17 -7.20 -13.02
N ASN A 169 -13.00 -7.32 -11.97
CA ASN A 169 -14.38 -7.83 -12.06
C ASN A 169 -15.30 -6.88 -12.84
N HIS A 170 -15.02 -5.58 -12.79
CA HIS A 170 -15.79 -4.52 -13.45
C HIS A 170 -14.92 -3.63 -14.34
N SER A 171 -13.98 -4.21 -15.07
CA SER A 171 -12.89 -3.51 -15.77
C SER A 171 -13.33 -2.36 -16.66
N ILE A 172 -14.45 -2.49 -17.40
CA ILE A 172 -14.97 -1.42 -18.29
C ILE A 172 -15.45 -0.24 -17.43
N ARG A 173 -16.21 -0.52 -16.37
CA ARG A 173 -16.77 0.49 -15.47
C ARG A 173 -15.66 1.20 -14.68
N TYR A 174 -14.68 0.44 -14.20
CA TYR A 174 -13.50 0.97 -13.53
C TYR A 174 -12.68 1.90 -14.44
N LYS A 175 -12.38 1.48 -15.68
CA LYS A 175 -11.64 2.32 -16.65
C LYS A 175 -12.37 3.61 -16.96
N PHE A 176 -13.69 3.54 -17.15
CA PHE A 176 -14.51 4.73 -17.37
C PHE A 176 -14.45 5.68 -16.17
N TYR A 177 -14.62 5.14 -14.94
CA TYR A 177 -14.52 5.92 -13.71
C TYR A 177 -13.14 6.56 -13.56
N ARG A 178 -12.04 5.80 -13.63
CA ARG A 178 -10.67 6.29 -13.46
C ARG A 178 -10.34 7.41 -14.48
N THR A 179 -10.73 7.21 -15.72
CA THR A 179 -10.53 8.21 -16.80
C THR A 179 -11.37 9.47 -16.59
N SER A 180 -12.66 9.33 -16.28
CA SER A 180 -13.59 10.45 -16.06
C SER A 180 -13.19 11.27 -14.83
N CYS A 181 -12.70 10.60 -13.78
CA CYS A 181 -12.17 11.22 -12.58
C CYS A 181 -10.90 12.05 -12.85
N GLY A 182 -10.21 11.77 -13.94
CA GLY A 182 -9.00 12.49 -14.35
C GLY A 182 -7.79 12.16 -13.48
N ARG A 183 -7.80 11.02 -12.76
CA ARG A 183 -6.73 10.58 -11.86
C ARG A 183 -5.39 10.55 -12.58
N ASP A 184 -5.27 9.78 -13.67
CA ASP A 184 -4.01 9.58 -14.40
C ASP A 184 -3.47 10.89 -14.97
N ARG A 185 -4.36 11.76 -15.50
CA ARG A 185 -3.97 13.09 -15.97
C ARG A 185 -3.36 13.94 -14.86
N ARG A 186 -3.97 13.94 -13.68
CA ARG A 186 -3.48 14.69 -12.52
C ARG A 186 -2.18 14.13 -11.99
N LEU A 187 -2.05 12.81 -11.88
CA LEU A 187 -0.82 12.15 -11.48
C LEU A 187 0.33 12.51 -12.43
N LYS A 188 0.09 12.46 -13.74
CA LYS A 188 1.10 12.86 -14.71
C LYS A 188 1.53 14.32 -14.60
N GLN A 189 0.62 15.23 -14.24
CA GLN A 189 0.95 16.64 -13.98
C GLN A 189 1.88 16.82 -12.79
N ILE A 190 1.73 16.00 -11.73
CA ILE A 190 2.52 16.08 -10.51
C ILE A 190 3.84 15.33 -10.66
N TRP A 191 3.77 14.07 -11.12
CA TRP A 191 4.85 13.09 -11.03
C TRP A 191 5.57 12.84 -12.36
N GLY A 192 5.04 13.37 -13.47
CA GLY A 192 5.61 13.17 -14.82
C GLY A 192 5.62 11.71 -15.22
N ASP A 193 6.77 11.24 -15.70
CA ASP A 193 6.94 9.87 -16.20
C ASP A 193 7.22 8.84 -15.08
N ARG A 194 7.19 9.26 -13.81
CA ARG A 194 7.30 8.36 -12.65
C ARG A 194 6.01 7.59 -12.37
N VAL A 195 4.88 8.05 -12.91
CA VAL A 195 3.59 7.34 -12.78
C VAL A 195 3.69 5.98 -13.45
N THR A 196 3.43 4.92 -12.68
CA THR A 196 3.48 3.53 -13.17
C THR A 196 2.09 2.91 -13.07
N HIS A 197 1.60 2.38 -14.18
CA HIS A 197 0.33 1.64 -14.30
C HIS A 197 0.59 0.31 -14.96
#